data_ea7ae7d8c163341cd8f3b0b9839e7bb6
#
_entry.id   ea7ae7d8c163341cd8f3b0b9839e7bb6
#
_cell.length_a   1.000
_cell.length_b   1.000
_cell.length_c   1.000
_cell.angle_alpha   90.00
_cell.angle_beta   90.00
_cell.angle_gamma   90.00
#
_symmetry.space_group_name_H-M   'P 1'
#
loop_
_entity.id
_entity.type
_entity.pdbx_description
1 polymer ?
#
loop_
_entity_poly.entity_id
_entity_poly.type
_entity_poly.pdbx_seq_one_letter_code
_entity_poly.pdbx_strand_id
1 'polypeptide(L)'
;MRKKIISMLFCVVLLFSGLLAGCTAGEQNTNTGTFVLGKAPKYVFMLIGDGMSAVQINAAQVLNGNNTLGEISTNNLLFASFPACGMATTHDSTSFCPDSASTATAMSTGYKTHSGVIGMAVDKSTPVTNIAELLKAEGMKIGIISTVTINHATPAAYYAHVASRSDYYGIAMQMAESGFDFFAGGEISK
;
A
#
# COMPACT_ATOMS: atom_id res chain seq x y z
N MET A 1 -1.25 -66.14 16.52
CA MET A 1 -1.13 -64.71 16.89
C MET A 1 -0.21 -63.92 15.96
N ARG A 2 0.97 -64.34 15.60
CA ARG A 2 1.91 -63.59 14.70
C ARG A 2 1.33 -63.20 13.33
N LYS A 3 0.57 -64.06 12.66
CA LYS A 3 0.00 -63.78 11.34
C LYS A 3 -1.09 -62.66 11.34
N LYS A 4 -1.84 -62.53 12.43
CA LYS A 4 -2.86 -61.47 12.56
C LYS A 4 -2.24 -60.08 12.84
N ILE A 5 -1.11 -60.05 13.54
CA ILE A 5 -0.40 -58.83 13.86
C ILE A 5 0.27 -58.27 12.58
N ILE A 6 0.84 -59.13 11.72
CA ILE A 6 1.46 -58.75 10.46
C ILE A 6 0.41 -58.20 9.48
N SER A 7 -0.78 -58.81 9.42
CA SER A 7 -1.86 -58.32 8.56
C SER A 7 -2.40 -56.97 9.02
N MET A 8 -2.48 -56.74 10.35
CA MET A 8 -2.93 -55.46 10.91
C MET A 8 -1.89 -54.35 10.71
N LEU A 9 -0.59 -54.66 10.77
CA LEU A 9 0.48 -53.73 10.49
C LEU A 9 0.50 -53.34 9.02
N PHE A 10 0.22 -54.25 8.08
CA PHE A 10 0.16 -53.96 6.66
C PHE A 10 -1.03 -53.08 6.27
N CYS A 11 -2.21 -53.25 6.94
CA CYS A 11 -3.35 -52.34 6.74
C CYS A 11 -3.10 -50.95 7.29
N VAL A 12 -2.40 -50.78 8.41
CA VAL A 12 -2.05 -49.47 8.97
C VAL A 12 -1.05 -48.75 8.06
N VAL A 13 -0.07 -49.46 7.48
CA VAL A 13 0.88 -48.84 6.54
C VAL A 13 0.21 -48.42 5.23
N LEU A 14 -0.77 -49.18 4.73
CA LEU A 14 -1.54 -48.80 3.54
C LEU A 14 -2.50 -47.64 3.79
N LEU A 15 -3.05 -47.49 5.02
CA LEU A 15 -3.86 -46.34 5.38
C LEU A 15 -3.02 -45.07 5.55
N PHE A 16 -1.78 -45.18 6.02
CA PHE A 16 -0.89 -44.03 6.14
C PHE A 16 -0.31 -43.60 4.79
N SER A 17 -0.06 -44.52 3.86
CA SER A 17 0.38 -44.17 2.50
C SER A 17 -0.73 -43.52 1.65
N GLY A 18 -1.99 -43.83 1.92
CA GLY A 18 -3.14 -43.16 1.30
C GLY A 18 -3.37 -41.73 1.77
N LEU A 19 -2.96 -41.40 3.00
CA LEU A 19 -3.10 -40.05 3.57
C LEU A 19 -1.95 -39.08 3.13
N LEU A 20 -0.82 -39.62 2.67
CA LEU A 20 0.29 -38.83 2.11
C LEU A 20 0.14 -38.52 0.63
N ALA A 21 -0.75 -39.21 -0.09
CA ALA A 21 -1.02 -38.92 -1.51
C ALA A 21 -2.08 -37.80 -1.72
N GLY A 22 -2.68 -37.28 -0.64
CA GLY A 22 -3.68 -36.19 -0.69
C GLY A 22 -3.11 -34.78 -0.57
N CYS A 23 -1.82 -34.62 -0.30
CA CYS A 23 -1.12 -33.35 -0.39
C CYS A 23 -0.23 -33.33 -1.63
N THR A 24 -0.82 -33.47 -2.81
CA THR A 24 -0.24 -32.82 -3.97
C THR A 24 -0.39 -31.33 -3.66
N ALA A 25 0.72 -30.66 -3.37
CA ALA A 25 0.79 -29.23 -3.47
C ALA A 25 0.06 -28.87 -4.78
N GLY A 26 -1.06 -28.17 -4.66
CA GLY A 26 -1.71 -27.62 -5.83
C GLY A 26 -0.59 -26.95 -6.61
N GLU A 27 -0.45 -27.27 -7.87
CA GLU A 27 0.38 -26.51 -8.77
C GLU A 27 0.03 -25.06 -8.46
N GLN A 28 0.93 -24.37 -7.77
CA GLN A 28 0.93 -22.93 -7.83
C GLN A 28 1.03 -22.68 -9.33
N ASN A 29 -0.10 -22.30 -9.89
CA ASN A 29 -0.14 -21.74 -11.21
C ASN A 29 0.73 -20.48 -11.10
N THR A 30 2.04 -20.70 -11.22
CA THR A 30 3.00 -19.66 -11.50
C THR A 30 2.70 -19.27 -12.95
N ASN A 31 1.54 -18.63 -13.10
CA ASN A 31 1.31 -17.79 -14.22
C ASN A 31 2.35 -16.66 -14.07
N THR A 32 3.59 -16.99 -14.37
CA THR A 32 4.60 -16.04 -14.77
C THR A 32 4.13 -15.51 -16.12
N GLY A 33 2.95 -14.85 -16.11
CA GLY A 33 2.58 -13.97 -17.18
C GLY A 33 3.79 -13.07 -17.31
N THR A 34 4.53 -13.25 -18.37
CA THR A 34 5.56 -12.29 -18.76
C THR A 34 4.83 -10.97 -18.77
N PHE A 35 5.05 -10.17 -17.71
CA PHE A 35 4.52 -8.82 -17.65
C PHE A 35 5.24 -8.12 -18.80
N VAL A 36 4.62 -8.11 -19.96
CA VAL A 36 5.08 -7.31 -21.07
C VAL A 36 4.87 -5.90 -20.57
N LEU A 37 5.93 -5.33 -20.01
CA LEU A 37 5.98 -3.90 -19.72
C LEU A 37 5.65 -3.23 -21.04
N GLY A 38 4.42 -2.80 -21.19
CA GLY A 38 4.03 -1.91 -22.25
C GLY A 38 4.95 -0.67 -22.22
N LYS A 39 4.85 0.17 -23.21
CA LYS A 39 5.57 1.45 -23.21
C LYS A 39 5.35 2.14 -21.86
N ALA A 40 6.44 2.57 -21.22
CA ALA A 40 6.38 3.27 -19.93
C ALA A 40 5.37 4.45 -20.00
N PRO A 41 4.52 4.63 -19.00
CA PRO A 41 3.54 5.72 -19.01
C PRO A 41 4.27 7.07 -19.04
N LYS A 42 3.77 7.99 -19.83
CA LYS A 42 4.31 9.35 -19.89
C LYS A 42 3.93 10.17 -18.66
N TYR A 43 2.76 9.91 -18.11
CA TYR A 43 2.22 10.59 -16.93
C TYR A 43 1.69 9.56 -15.94
N VAL A 44 1.96 9.77 -14.66
CA VAL A 44 1.43 8.96 -13.56
C VAL A 44 0.79 9.92 -12.54
N PHE A 45 -0.46 9.66 -12.17
CA PHE A 45 -1.16 10.40 -11.13
C PHE A 45 -1.50 9.42 -10.01
N MET A 46 -0.96 9.68 -8.80
CA MET A 46 -1.28 8.93 -7.61
C MET A 46 -2.16 9.78 -6.69
N LEU A 47 -3.37 9.29 -6.40
CA LEU A 47 -4.31 9.98 -5.53
C LEU A 47 -4.48 9.16 -4.25
N ILE A 48 -4.22 9.78 -3.12
CA ILE A 48 -4.29 9.15 -1.80
C ILE A 48 -5.44 9.77 -1.02
N GLY A 49 -6.42 8.93 -0.64
CA GLY A 49 -7.44 9.29 0.32
C GLY A 49 -6.99 8.86 1.72
N ASP A 50 -6.42 9.79 2.49
CA ASP A 50 -5.92 9.50 3.83
C ASP A 50 -7.08 9.19 4.78
N GLY A 51 -7.03 7.99 5.40
CA GLY A 51 -8.09 7.42 6.22
C GLY A 51 -9.37 7.06 5.45
N MET A 52 -9.39 7.18 4.12
CA MET A 52 -10.54 6.85 3.29
C MET A 52 -10.67 5.32 3.11
N SER A 53 -11.80 4.79 3.49
CA SER A 53 -12.14 3.38 3.32
C SER A 53 -13.36 3.19 2.42
N ALA A 54 -13.75 1.93 2.19
CA ALA A 54 -14.98 1.61 1.46
C ALA A 54 -16.24 2.26 2.06
N VAL A 55 -16.23 2.56 3.36
CA VAL A 55 -17.37 3.23 4.04
C VAL A 55 -17.54 4.66 3.54
N GLN A 56 -16.45 5.44 3.45
CA GLN A 56 -16.48 6.81 2.94
C GLN A 56 -16.83 6.84 1.45
N ILE A 57 -16.31 5.91 0.67
CA ILE A 57 -16.62 5.76 -0.75
C ILE A 57 -18.12 5.48 -0.92
N ASN A 58 -18.66 4.50 -0.19
CA ASN A 58 -20.08 4.18 -0.25
C ASN A 58 -20.97 5.35 0.19
N ALA A 59 -20.61 6.05 1.27
CA ALA A 59 -21.34 7.21 1.74
C ALA A 59 -21.39 8.31 0.67
N ALA A 60 -20.31 8.57 -0.04
CA ALA A 60 -20.28 9.55 -1.12
C ALA A 60 -21.15 9.10 -2.32
N GLN A 61 -21.13 7.82 -2.67
CA GLN A 61 -21.97 7.29 -3.75
C GLN A 61 -23.46 7.36 -3.42
N VAL A 62 -23.84 7.12 -2.16
CA VAL A 62 -25.20 7.28 -1.68
C VAL A 62 -25.60 8.76 -1.68
N LEU A 63 -24.75 9.64 -1.17
CA LEU A 63 -25.02 11.09 -1.14
C LEU A 63 -25.24 11.68 -2.56
N ASN A 64 -24.44 11.23 -3.52
CA ASN A 64 -24.51 11.69 -4.90
C ASN A 64 -25.61 10.99 -5.72
N GLY A 65 -26.29 10.00 -5.13
CA GLY A 65 -27.39 9.27 -5.74
C GLY A 65 -28.73 9.95 -5.55
N ASN A 66 -29.80 9.21 -5.90
CA ASN A 66 -31.17 9.64 -5.63
C ASN A 66 -31.71 8.89 -4.40
N ASN A 67 -32.16 9.63 -3.39
CA ASN A 67 -32.80 9.07 -2.19
C ASN A 67 -34.31 9.36 -2.10
N THR A 68 -34.94 9.70 -3.21
CA THR A 68 -36.39 9.82 -3.29
C THR A 68 -37.05 8.46 -3.06
N LEU A 69 -38.07 8.41 -2.22
CA LEU A 69 -38.76 7.19 -1.92
C LEU A 69 -39.31 6.56 -3.21
N GLY A 70 -39.01 5.28 -3.45
CA GLY A 70 -39.35 4.53 -4.66
C GLY A 70 -38.35 4.66 -5.82
N GLU A 71 -37.35 5.53 -5.73
CA GLU A 71 -36.33 5.76 -6.76
C GLU A 71 -34.90 5.76 -6.19
N ILE A 72 -34.65 4.93 -5.18
CA ILE A 72 -33.34 4.87 -4.52
C ILE A 72 -32.28 4.37 -5.49
N SER A 73 -31.22 5.15 -5.66
CA SER A 73 -30.07 4.79 -6.48
C SER A 73 -28.77 5.38 -5.91
N THR A 74 -27.64 4.78 -6.24
CA THR A 74 -26.32 5.33 -5.97
C THR A 74 -25.72 5.90 -7.25
N ASN A 75 -24.86 6.90 -7.12
CA ASN A 75 -24.07 7.41 -8.24
C ASN A 75 -22.61 7.04 -8.04
N ASN A 76 -22.06 6.22 -8.94
CA ASN A 76 -20.70 5.72 -8.82
C ASN A 76 -19.67 6.84 -8.97
N LEU A 77 -18.68 6.84 -8.09
CA LEU A 77 -17.49 7.68 -8.23
C LEU A 77 -16.61 7.14 -9.38
N LEU A 78 -15.99 8.03 -10.14
CA LEU A 78 -15.19 7.67 -11.30
C LEU A 78 -14.13 6.60 -10.98
N PHE A 79 -13.38 6.80 -9.90
CA PHE A 79 -12.31 5.86 -9.52
C PHE A 79 -12.85 4.49 -9.07
N ALA A 80 -14.11 4.40 -8.60
CA ALA A 80 -14.74 3.13 -8.25
C ALA A 80 -15.10 2.28 -9.49
N SER A 81 -15.02 2.86 -10.68
CA SER A 81 -15.25 2.18 -11.97
C SER A 81 -13.96 1.93 -12.76
N PHE A 82 -12.79 2.12 -12.17
CA PHE A 82 -11.52 1.82 -12.83
C PHE A 82 -11.39 0.33 -13.13
N PRO A 83 -10.75 -0.05 -14.24
CA PRO A 83 -10.72 -1.44 -14.71
C PRO A 83 -9.87 -2.36 -13.83
N ALA A 84 -9.02 -1.80 -12.97
CA ALA A 84 -8.20 -2.55 -12.03
C ALA A 84 -8.55 -2.15 -10.60
N CYS A 85 -8.73 -3.15 -9.74
CA CYS A 85 -8.99 -2.97 -8.32
C CYS A 85 -8.09 -3.93 -7.53
N GLY A 86 -7.66 -3.50 -6.36
CA GLY A 86 -6.86 -4.32 -5.45
C GLY A 86 -7.15 -3.97 -4.01
N MET A 87 -6.67 -4.81 -3.10
CA MET A 87 -6.74 -4.60 -1.66
C MET A 87 -5.33 -4.64 -1.08
N ALA A 88 -5.08 -3.84 -0.06
CA ALA A 88 -3.81 -3.83 0.66
C ALA A 88 -4.06 -3.95 2.17
N THR A 89 -3.09 -4.54 2.87
CA THR A 89 -3.05 -4.53 4.33
C THR A 89 -2.24 -3.32 4.79
N THR A 90 -2.80 -2.53 5.69
CA THR A 90 -2.27 -1.21 6.05
C THR A 90 -1.45 -1.19 7.34
N HIS A 91 -1.40 -2.29 8.12
CA HIS A 91 -0.59 -2.34 9.35
C HIS A 91 0.86 -1.91 9.09
N ASP A 92 1.46 -1.24 10.05
CA ASP A 92 2.90 -0.93 10.02
C ASP A 92 3.72 -1.96 10.82
N SER A 93 5.00 -1.70 11.04
CA SER A 93 5.87 -2.64 11.76
C SER A 93 5.61 -2.67 13.27
N THR A 94 4.80 -1.78 13.81
CA THR A 94 4.56 -1.60 15.25
C THR A 94 3.10 -1.58 15.66
N SER A 95 2.17 -1.42 14.70
CA SER A 95 0.75 -1.25 14.99
C SER A 95 -0.14 -1.85 13.90
N PHE A 96 -1.24 -2.48 14.33
CA PHE A 96 -2.34 -2.84 13.43
C PHE A 96 -3.19 -1.62 13.02
N CYS A 97 -3.11 -0.53 13.80
CA CYS A 97 -3.72 0.76 13.50
C CYS A 97 -2.60 1.78 13.19
N PRO A 98 -2.07 1.79 11.97
CA PRO A 98 -0.95 2.64 11.59
C PRO A 98 -1.37 4.10 11.48
N ASP A 99 -0.39 4.98 11.37
CA ASP A 99 -0.60 6.40 11.08
C ASP A 99 -0.28 6.75 9.63
N SER A 100 -0.55 8.00 9.24
CA SER A 100 -0.29 8.47 7.87
C SER A 100 1.19 8.42 7.50
N ALA A 101 2.10 8.60 8.47
CA ALA A 101 3.55 8.61 8.20
C ALA A 101 4.05 7.23 7.76
N SER A 102 3.74 6.20 8.55
CA SER A 102 4.17 4.83 8.26
C SER A 102 3.50 4.26 7.02
N THR A 103 2.20 4.56 6.80
CA THR A 103 1.48 4.07 5.61
C THR A 103 1.91 4.77 4.34
N ALA A 104 2.11 6.10 4.36
CA ALA A 104 2.63 6.81 3.19
C ALA A 104 4.08 6.39 2.88
N THR A 105 4.91 6.16 3.91
CA THR A 105 6.25 5.58 3.72
C THR A 105 6.15 4.20 3.04
N ALA A 106 5.26 3.33 3.49
CA ALA A 106 5.08 2.02 2.86
C ALA A 106 4.63 2.13 1.39
N MET A 107 3.74 3.07 1.06
CA MET A 107 3.30 3.30 -0.32
C MET A 107 4.40 3.89 -1.20
N SER A 108 5.22 4.80 -0.67
CA SER A 108 6.26 5.48 -1.44
C SER A 108 7.54 4.66 -1.61
N THR A 109 7.86 3.77 -0.65
CA THR A 109 9.12 3.03 -0.62
C THR A 109 8.98 1.52 -0.80
N GLY A 110 7.78 0.96 -0.57
CA GLY A 110 7.59 -0.49 -0.49
C GLY A 110 8.00 -1.12 0.85
N TYR A 111 8.46 -0.34 1.82
CA TYR A 111 8.91 -0.83 3.14
C TYR A 111 7.98 -0.38 4.26
N LYS A 112 7.64 -1.30 5.16
CA LYS A 112 6.93 -0.97 6.40
C LYS A 112 7.92 -0.44 7.44
N THR A 113 7.54 0.64 8.11
CA THR A 113 8.33 1.27 9.18
C THR A 113 7.50 1.41 10.46
N HIS A 114 8.02 2.14 11.45
CA HIS A 114 7.28 2.48 12.67
C HIS A 114 6.23 3.55 12.44
N SER A 115 5.15 3.54 13.24
CA SER A 115 4.24 4.68 13.33
C SER A 115 5.03 5.97 13.60
N GLY A 116 4.66 7.04 12.92
CA GLY A 116 5.27 8.35 13.05
C GLY A 116 6.58 8.58 12.28
N VAL A 117 7.10 7.57 11.59
CA VAL A 117 8.37 7.64 10.85
C VAL A 117 8.09 7.89 9.36
N ILE A 118 8.89 8.75 8.76
CA ILE A 118 8.78 9.14 7.35
C ILE A 118 10.05 8.77 6.58
N GLY A 119 9.91 7.98 5.51
CA GLY A 119 10.99 7.68 4.56
C GLY A 119 12.21 6.97 5.16
N MET A 120 12.07 6.37 6.33
CA MET A 120 13.17 5.65 7.00
C MET A 120 12.79 4.20 7.28
N ALA A 121 13.78 3.34 7.39
CA ALA A 121 13.63 1.96 7.79
C ALA A 121 13.17 1.83 9.26
N VAL A 122 12.91 0.59 9.70
CA VAL A 122 12.44 0.27 11.06
C VAL A 122 13.40 0.76 12.15
N ASP A 123 14.69 0.86 11.86
CA ASP A 123 15.73 1.36 12.77
C ASP A 123 15.65 2.88 13.01
N LYS A 124 14.80 3.61 12.29
CA LYS A 124 14.62 5.07 12.34
C LYS A 124 15.88 5.89 12.02
N SER A 125 16.86 5.27 11.42
CA SER A 125 18.17 5.88 11.12
C SER A 125 18.60 5.70 9.67
N THR A 126 18.11 4.67 9.00
CA THR A 126 18.45 4.37 7.61
C THR A 126 17.39 4.94 6.67
N PRO A 127 17.70 5.97 5.86
CA PRO A 127 16.79 6.46 4.83
C PRO A 127 16.48 5.38 3.79
N VAL A 128 15.23 5.34 3.33
CA VAL A 128 14.78 4.42 2.28
C VAL A 128 14.31 5.23 1.08
N THR A 129 14.98 5.07 -0.03
CA THR A 129 14.65 5.79 -1.27
C THR A 129 13.20 5.54 -1.68
N ASN A 130 12.47 6.60 -1.96
CA ASN A 130 11.07 6.52 -2.39
C ASN A 130 10.93 6.59 -3.92
N ILE A 131 9.76 6.24 -4.41
CA ILE A 131 9.49 6.17 -5.85
C ILE A 131 9.62 7.53 -6.54
N ALA A 132 9.29 8.64 -5.87
CA ALA A 132 9.40 9.97 -6.47
C ALA A 132 10.87 10.37 -6.68
N GLU A 133 11.76 10.03 -5.76
CA GLU A 133 13.21 10.22 -5.89
C GLU A 133 13.77 9.38 -7.04
N LEU A 134 13.37 8.10 -7.14
CA LEU A 134 13.77 7.23 -8.25
C LEU A 134 13.35 7.81 -9.60
N LEU A 135 12.10 8.24 -9.72
CA LEU A 135 11.56 8.81 -10.95
C LEU A 135 12.21 10.17 -11.28
N LYS A 136 12.55 10.97 -10.26
CA LYS A 136 13.30 12.22 -10.44
C LYS A 136 14.69 11.95 -11.00
N ALA A 137 15.38 10.92 -10.49
CA ALA A 137 16.69 10.50 -11.00
C ALA A 137 16.63 10.04 -12.47
N GLU A 138 15.51 9.46 -12.89
CA GLU A 138 15.24 9.08 -14.29
C GLU A 138 14.79 10.28 -15.17
N GLY A 139 14.81 11.49 -14.64
CA GLY A 139 14.50 12.72 -15.36
C GLY A 139 13.02 13.07 -15.47
N MET A 140 12.15 12.38 -14.75
CA MET A 140 10.73 12.74 -14.68
C MET A 140 10.52 14.03 -13.87
N LYS A 141 9.47 14.76 -14.20
CA LYS A 141 9.01 15.90 -13.42
C LYS A 141 8.14 15.42 -12.28
N ILE A 142 8.43 15.91 -11.07
CA ILE A 142 7.73 15.51 -9.84
C ILE A 142 6.93 16.69 -9.30
N GLY A 143 5.63 16.46 -9.06
CA GLY A 143 4.75 17.41 -8.38
C GLY A 143 4.08 16.76 -7.17
N ILE A 144 4.12 17.41 -6.03
CA ILE A 144 3.47 16.98 -4.78
C ILE A 144 2.38 17.99 -4.44
N ILE A 145 1.15 17.49 -4.29
CA ILE A 145 -0.03 18.31 -3.96
C ILE A 145 -0.75 17.68 -2.77
N SER A 146 -1.17 18.50 -1.81
CA SER A 146 -1.90 18.04 -0.64
C SER A 146 -2.96 19.04 -0.20
N THR A 147 -4.03 18.57 0.38
CA THR A 147 -5.06 19.42 1.03
C THR A 147 -4.70 19.79 2.47
N VAL A 148 -3.70 19.13 3.05
CA VAL A 148 -3.11 19.48 4.34
C VAL A 148 -1.87 20.36 4.14
N THR A 149 -1.17 20.72 5.22
CA THR A 149 0.13 21.41 5.12
C THR A 149 1.11 20.59 4.30
N ILE A 150 1.90 21.25 3.46
CA ILE A 150 2.75 20.52 2.49
C ILE A 150 3.86 19.72 3.16
N ASN A 151 4.25 20.09 4.38
CA ASN A 151 5.20 19.34 5.21
C ASN A 151 4.53 18.37 6.20
N HIS A 152 3.24 18.04 5.99
CA HIS A 152 2.55 16.98 6.71
C HIS A 152 3.07 15.60 6.27
N ALA A 153 2.84 14.58 7.10
CA ALA A 153 3.43 13.25 6.94
C ALA A 153 3.16 12.59 5.57
N THR A 154 1.93 12.67 5.06
CA THR A 154 1.55 11.98 3.81
C THR A 154 2.29 12.52 2.60
N PRO A 155 2.30 13.84 2.30
CA PRO A 155 3.12 14.38 1.22
C PRO A 155 4.62 14.22 1.49
N ALA A 156 5.06 14.38 2.75
CA ALA A 156 6.46 14.30 3.15
C ALA A 156 7.10 12.93 2.83
N ALA A 157 6.36 11.85 2.91
CA ALA A 157 6.86 10.51 2.62
C ALA A 157 7.35 10.31 1.16
N TYR A 158 7.12 11.29 0.29
CA TYR A 158 7.58 11.26 -1.09
C TYR A 158 8.81 12.14 -1.35
N TYR A 159 9.33 12.85 -0.32
CA TYR A 159 10.51 13.73 -0.48
C TYR A 159 11.37 13.88 0.78
N ALA A 160 10.96 13.32 1.93
CA ALA A 160 11.68 13.50 3.19
C ALA A 160 11.96 12.17 3.91
N HIS A 161 13.02 12.20 4.72
CA HIS A 161 13.49 11.09 5.53
C HIS A 161 13.75 11.59 6.96
N VAL A 162 12.76 11.39 7.85
CA VAL A 162 12.85 11.83 9.26
C VAL A 162 12.34 10.77 10.22
N ALA A 163 12.96 10.66 11.38
CA ALA A 163 12.57 9.72 12.42
C ALA A 163 11.24 10.06 13.10
N SER A 164 10.73 11.27 12.88
CA SER A 164 9.48 11.75 13.46
C SER A 164 8.72 12.66 12.49
N ARG A 165 7.45 12.37 12.27
CA ARG A 165 6.52 13.21 11.51
C ARG A 165 6.31 14.62 12.09
N SER A 166 6.70 14.81 13.36
CA SER A 166 6.61 16.10 14.04
C SER A 166 7.82 17.00 13.79
N ASP A 167 8.82 16.52 13.08
CA ASP A 167 9.97 17.34 12.64
C ASP A 167 9.60 18.19 11.42
N TYR A 168 8.64 19.09 11.59
CA TYR A 168 8.14 19.93 10.50
C TYR A 168 9.22 20.78 9.85
N TYR A 169 10.20 21.25 10.66
CA TYR A 169 11.32 22.04 10.14
C TYR A 169 12.24 21.18 9.25
N GLY A 170 12.68 20.02 9.73
CA GLY A 170 13.51 19.11 8.94
C GLY A 170 12.84 18.65 7.67
N ILE A 171 11.53 18.37 7.71
CA ILE A 171 10.73 18.02 6.53
C ILE A 171 10.70 19.19 5.53
N ALA A 172 10.48 20.43 5.99
CA ALA A 172 10.44 21.60 5.11
C ALA A 172 11.80 21.88 4.46
N MET A 173 12.90 21.68 5.17
CA MET A 173 14.24 21.80 4.61
C MET A 173 14.50 20.78 3.51
N GLN A 174 14.16 19.51 3.75
CA GLN A 174 14.31 18.45 2.74
C GLN A 174 13.40 18.67 1.53
N MET A 175 12.21 19.24 1.72
CA MET A 175 11.34 19.66 0.61
C MET A 175 12.06 20.67 -0.29
N ALA A 176 12.69 21.69 0.28
CA ALA A 176 13.41 22.71 -0.48
C ALA A 176 14.64 22.14 -1.22
N GLU A 177 15.29 21.12 -0.64
CA GLU A 177 16.47 20.46 -1.18
C GLU A 177 16.16 19.33 -2.17
N SER A 178 14.90 18.87 -2.24
CA SER A 178 14.48 17.72 -3.07
C SER A 178 14.72 17.88 -4.57
N GLY A 179 14.79 19.13 -5.05
CA GLY A 179 14.85 19.42 -6.48
C GLY A 179 13.57 19.04 -7.25
N PHE A 180 12.47 18.78 -6.57
CA PHE A 180 11.19 18.49 -7.23
C PHE A 180 10.61 19.75 -7.88
N ASP A 181 9.76 19.57 -8.88
CA ASP A 181 9.40 20.63 -9.82
C ASP A 181 8.19 21.46 -9.35
N PHE A 182 7.34 20.88 -8.49
CA PHE A 182 6.13 21.55 -8.05
C PHE A 182 5.66 21.06 -6.67
N PHE A 183 5.31 22.01 -5.80
CA PHE A 183 4.67 21.74 -4.52
C PHE A 183 3.46 22.65 -4.34
N ALA A 184 2.36 22.10 -3.83
CA ALA A 184 1.18 22.85 -3.43
C ALA A 184 0.50 22.21 -2.21
N GLY A 185 0.08 23.02 -1.27
CA GLY A 185 -0.58 22.57 -0.04
C GLY A 185 -1.29 23.72 0.68
N GLY A 186 -1.89 23.39 1.84
CA GLY A 186 -2.60 24.38 2.64
C GLY A 186 -1.68 25.49 3.18
N GLU A 187 -0.55 25.09 3.76
CA GLU A 187 0.49 25.97 4.33
C GLU A 187 1.74 25.15 4.65
N ILE A 188 2.70 25.77 5.35
CA ILE A 188 3.84 25.10 5.98
C ILE A 188 3.65 25.15 7.50
N SER A 189 3.53 23.98 8.14
CA SER A 189 3.50 23.86 9.60
C SER A 189 4.85 24.25 10.22
N LYS A 190 4.80 24.84 11.42
CA LYS A 190 5.96 25.27 12.22
C LYS A 190 6.25 24.31 13.35
#